data_ad0a62ce17788a921c87b57b1edb5530
#
_entry.id   ad0a62ce17788a921c87b57b1edb5530
#
_cell.length_a   1.000
_cell.length_b   1.000
_cell.length_c   1.000
_cell.angle_alpha   90.00
_cell.angle_beta   90.00
_cell.angle_gamma   90.00
#
_symmetry.space_group_name_H-M   'P 1'
#
loop_
_entity.id
_entity.type
_entity.pdbx_description
1 polymer ?
#
loop_
_entity_poly.entity_id
_entity_poly.type
_entity_poly.pdbx_seq_one_letter_code
_entity_poly.pdbx_strand_id
1 'polypeptide(L)'
;GDVYKRQQVGLSEATNLLYLDDCVEGREEAKNRQRLDDKWEVISGDIIGRAIEGTPIVICGTRYSLYDPIGHLQEEMRKQGKRCKIIETPALDPVTDESNFEYIREGRKVFTTQYFRDQREMLSAEQFESEFQQQPFEAKGILFPEASLDRYFELPVDREPDSIIAVCDTADKGADYCSMPIAAVYGDEVYIVDVVFDDSPPEVTKPECAKALMDNLVVAGTFESNNAGTYFARDVQQILTDRKYVCNIRTKRTISNKQTRIEFASDNIIKHFYFKDPSLYARNSQYAMFMKQVTTYTRSGKVPHDDAPDSLSLLENELRGLVGAKVEVFKRPC
;
A
#
# COMPACT_ATOMS: atom_id res chain seq x y z
N GLY A 1 -25.91 -33.26 -0.87
CA GLY A 1 -25.91 -32.22 -1.84
C GLY A 1 -27.21 -31.46 -1.80
N ASP A 2 -27.38 -30.52 -0.87
CA ASP A 2 -28.55 -29.68 -0.87
C ASP A 2 -28.31 -28.54 -1.84
N VAL A 3 -28.99 -28.63 -2.96
CA VAL A 3 -29.21 -27.54 -3.89
C VAL A 3 -30.01 -26.48 -3.12
N TYR A 4 -29.38 -25.41 -2.70
CA TYR A 4 -30.11 -24.20 -2.32
C TYR A 4 -30.94 -23.79 -3.52
N LYS A 5 -32.22 -24.18 -3.52
CA LYS A 5 -33.19 -23.63 -4.43
C LYS A 5 -33.13 -22.13 -4.26
N ARG A 6 -32.93 -21.40 -5.35
CA ARG A 6 -33.17 -19.96 -5.45
C ARG A 6 -34.54 -19.73 -4.79
N GLN A 7 -34.54 -19.35 -3.53
CA GLN A 7 -35.73 -18.79 -2.95
C GLN A 7 -35.97 -17.52 -3.73
N GLN A 8 -37.06 -17.44 -4.45
CA GLN A 8 -37.56 -16.18 -4.95
C GLN A 8 -37.74 -15.29 -3.72
N VAL A 9 -36.82 -14.38 -3.52
CA VAL A 9 -36.90 -13.39 -2.47
C VAL A 9 -38.16 -12.62 -2.77
N GLY A 10 -39.18 -12.73 -1.90
CA GLY A 10 -40.45 -12.07 -2.08
C GLY A 10 -40.29 -10.57 -2.30
N LEU A 11 -41.32 -9.90 -2.86
CA LEU A 11 -41.38 -8.46 -3.15
C LEU A 11 -41.41 -7.57 -1.89
N SER A 12 -40.67 -7.93 -0.82
CA SER A 12 -40.66 -7.18 0.43
C SER A 12 -39.64 -6.05 0.36
N GLU A 13 -40.06 -4.87 0.74
CA GLU A 13 -39.17 -3.69 0.94
C GLU A 13 -38.40 -3.82 2.25
N ALA A 14 -37.13 -3.42 2.25
CA ALA A 14 -36.33 -3.31 3.47
C ALA A 14 -36.48 -1.91 4.05
N THR A 15 -37.02 -1.82 5.29
CA THR A 15 -37.37 -0.54 5.93
C THR A 15 -36.43 -0.19 7.11
N ASN A 16 -35.85 -1.18 7.80
CA ASN A 16 -35.07 -0.96 9.02
C ASN A 16 -33.60 -1.28 8.86
N LEU A 17 -33.26 -2.38 8.20
CA LEU A 17 -31.92 -2.85 7.92
C LEU A 17 -31.94 -3.82 6.76
N LEU A 18 -31.04 -3.64 5.81
CA LEU A 18 -30.70 -4.66 4.81
C LEU A 18 -29.35 -5.26 5.21
N TYR A 19 -29.36 -6.53 5.59
CA TYR A 19 -28.17 -7.26 5.98
C TYR A 19 -27.89 -8.40 4.99
N LEU A 20 -26.70 -8.40 4.43
CA LEU A 20 -26.20 -9.40 3.50
C LEU A 20 -25.03 -10.13 4.14
N ASP A 21 -25.12 -11.41 4.31
CA ASP A 21 -24.11 -12.23 4.95
C ASP A 21 -23.53 -13.26 3.99
N ASP A 22 -22.23 -13.36 4.00
CA ASP A 22 -21.43 -14.35 3.30
C ASP A 22 -21.86 -14.61 1.85
N CYS A 23 -21.91 -13.53 1.06
CA CYS A 23 -22.43 -13.54 -0.30
C CYS A 23 -21.60 -14.37 -1.28
N VAL A 24 -20.41 -14.86 -0.91
CA VAL A 24 -19.55 -15.70 -1.76
C VAL A 24 -19.43 -17.09 -1.16
N GLU A 25 -19.74 -18.12 -1.95
CA GLU A 25 -19.76 -19.52 -1.48
C GLU A 25 -18.36 -20.12 -1.24
N GLY A 26 -17.31 -19.32 -1.35
CA GLY A 26 -15.92 -19.70 -1.11
C GLY A 26 -15.01 -19.51 -2.33
N ARG A 27 -13.81 -20.10 -2.23
CA ARG A 27 -12.69 -19.87 -3.17
C ARG A 27 -12.99 -20.24 -4.61
N GLU A 28 -13.71 -21.32 -4.85
CA GLU A 28 -13.99 -21.78 -6.22
C GLU A 28 -14.88 -20.79 -6.97
N GLU A 29 -15.85 -20.21 -6.29
CA GLU A 29 -16.66 -19.15 -6.86
C GLU A 29 -15.83 -17.87 -7.05
N ALA A 30 -15.01 -17.52 -6.06
CA ALA A 30 -14.19 -16.32 -6.07
C ALA A 30 -13.13 -16.28 -7.20
N LYS A 31 -12.68 -17.43 -7.68
CA LYS A 31 -11.76 -17.51 -8.85
C LYS A 31 -12.42 -17.12 -10.16
N ASN A 32 -13.74 -17.12 -10.24
CA ASN A 32 -14.47 -16.80 -11.45
C ASN A 32 -15.03 -15.39 -11.37
N ARG A 33 -14.29 -14.43 -11.94
CA ARG A 33 -14.68 -13.02 -11.97
C ARG A 33 -16.08 -12.80 -12.53
N GLN A 34 -16.45 -13.46 -13.62
CA GLN A 34 -17.78 -13.30 -14.22
C GLN A 34 -18.89 -13.68 -13.23
N ARG A 35 -18.71 -14.75 -12.46
CA ARG A 35 -19.68 -15.11 -11.41
C ARG A 35 -19.79 -14.07 -10.31
N LEU A 36 -18.68 -13.43 -9.92
CA LEU A 36 -18.69 -12.36 -8.93
C LEU A 36 -19.39 -11.10 -9.48
N ASP A 37 -19.12 -10.75 -10.73
CA ASP A 37 -19.77 -9.63 -11.41
C ASP A 37 -21.29 -9.89 -11.55
N ASP A 38 -21.71 -11.07 -12.01
CA ASP A 38 -23.13 -11.47 -12.09
C ASP A 38 -23.81 -11.43 -10.70
N LYS A 39 -23.11 -11.89 -9.67
CA LYS A 39 -23.61 -11.84 -8.29
C LYS A 39 -23.78 -10.39 -7.80
N TRP A 40 -22.83 -9.52 -8.14
CA TRP A 40 -22.95 -8.11 -7.83
C TRP A 40 -24.13 -7.44 -8.55
N GLU A 41 -24.40 -7.78 -9.81
CA GLU A 41 -25.58 -7.30 -10.51
C GLU A 41 -26.88 -7.66 -9.78
N VAL A 42 -27.01 -8.91 -9.32
CA VAL A 42 -28.16 -9.34 -8.52
C VAL A 42 -28.22 -8.59 -7.18
N ILE A 43 -27.09 -8.43 -6.48
CA ILE A 43 -27.05 -7.74 -5.19
C ILE A 43 -27.41 -6.26 -5.37
N SER A 44 -26.81 -5.59 -6.32
CA SER A 44 -27.02 -4.14 -6.52
C SER A 44 -28.39 -3.82 -7.12
N GLY A 45 -28.84 -4.60 -8.09
CA GLY A 45 -30.12 -4.39 -8.78
C GLY A 45 -31.31 -4.91 -8.00
N ASP A 46 -31.28 -6.20 -7.64
CA ASP A 46 -32.46 -6.88 -7.10
C ASP A 46 -32.57 -6.77 -5.57
N ILE A 47 -31.46 -6.68 -4.85
CA ILE A 47 -31.46 -6.73 -3.38
C ILE A 47 -31.33 -5.33 -2.79
N ILE A 48 -30.28 -4.59 -3.15
CA ILE A 48 -30.08 -3.22 -2.63
C ILE A 48 -31.20 -2.28 -3.09
N GLY A 49 -31.69 -2.47 -4.32
CA GLY A 49 -32.84 -1.71 -4.85
C GLY A 49 -34.13 -1.84 -4.06
N ARG A 50 -34.22 -2.77 -3.10
CA ARG A 50 -35.37 -2.94 -2.19
C ARG A 50 -35.27 -2.11 -0.91
N ALA A 51 -34.11 -1.58 -0.61
CA ALA A 51 -33.93 -0.69 0.53
C ALA A 51 -34.63 0.65 0.21
N ILE A 52 -35.58 1.04 1.08
CA ILE A 52 -36.18 2.38 0.98
C ILE A 52 -35.16 3.45 1.42
N GLU A 53 -35.42 4.67 1.04
CA GLU A 53 -34.54 5.80 1.40
C GLU A 53 -34.29 5.85 2.92
N GLY A 54 -33.00 5.92 3.30
CA GLY A 54 -32.56 5.94 4.69
C GLY A 54 -32.39 4.57 5.34
N THR A 55 -32.68 3.46 4.66
CA THR A 55 -32.41 2.12 5.20
C THR A 55 -30.91 1.86 5.26
N PRO A 56 -30.33 1.52 6.43
CA PRO A 56 -28.96 1.08 6.53
C PRO A 56 -28.74 -0.22 5.76
N ILE A 57 -27.60 -0.29 5.06
CA ILE A 57 -27.17 -1.50 4.33
C ILE A 57 -25.87 -1.97 4.93
N VAL A 58 -25.80 -3.25 5.30
CA VAL A 58 -24.62 -3.91 5.84
C VAL A 58 -24.32 -5.14 4.97
N ILE A 59 -23.10 -5.22 4.48
CA ILE A 59 -22.57 -6.41 3.81
C ILE A 59 -21.44 -6.95 4.67
N CYS A 60 -21.56 -8.21 5.06
CA CYS A 60 -20.57 -8.94 5.85
C CYS A 60 -20.10 -10.18 5.08
N GLY A 61 -18.85 -10.56 5.25
CA GLY A 61 -18.31 -11.78 4.62
C GLY A 61 -16.81 -11.82 4.62
N THR A 62 -16.28 -13.00 4.28
CA THR A 62 -14.85 -13.17 4.03
C THR A 62 -14.47 -12.51 2.71
N ARG A 63 -13.33 -11.81 2.68
CA ARG A 63 -12.78 -11.26 1.46
C ARG A 63 -12.06 -12.37 0.70
N TYR A 64 -12.50 -12.67 -0.49
CA TYR A 64 -11.87 -13.68 -1.34
C TYR A 64 -11.21 -13.07 -2.58
N SER A 65 -11.66 -11.90 -3.00
CA SER A 65 -11.23 -11.26 -4.23
C SER A 65 -11.43 -9.75 -4.16
N LEU A 66 -10.70 -9.00 -4.97
CA LEU A 66 -10.98 -7.58 -5.21
C LEU A 66 -12.39 -7.36 -5.81
N TYR A 67 -12.90 -8.38 -6.48
CA TYR A 67 -14.18 -8.34 -7.22
C TYR A 67 -15.33 -9.01 -6.47
N ASP A 68 -15.15 -9.35 -5.20
CA ASP A 68 -16.26 -9.82 -4.37
C ASP A 68 -17.29 -8.69 -4.12
N PRO A 69 -18.50 -9.00 -3.64
CA PRO A 69 -19.53 -7.97 -3.45
C PRO A 69 -19.13 -6.82 -2.53
N ILE A 70 -18.25 -7.08 -1.54
CA ILE A 70 -17.72 -6.03 -0.67
C ILE A 70 -16.79 -5.11 -1.46
N GLY A 71 -15.89 -5.67 -2.29
CA GLY A 71 -15.00 -4.91 -3.16
C GLY A 71 -15.76 -4.07 -4.18
N HIS A 72 -16.80 -4.63 -4.80
CA HIS A 72 -17.69 -3.89 -5.70
C HIS A 72 -18.37 -2.72 -4.99
N LEU A 73 -18.90 -2.95 -3.78
CA LEU A 73 -19.54 -1.87 -3.02
C LEU A 73 -18.56 -0.76 -2.68
N GLN A 74 -17.35 -1.11 -2.21
CA GLN A 74 -16.30 -0.14 -1.90
C GLN A 74 -15.95 0.72 -3.13
N GLU A 75 -15.77 0.09 -4.28
CA GLU A 75 -15.45 0.77 -5.54
C GLU A 75 -16.59 1.69 -6.00
N GLU A 76 -17.86 1.25 -5.90
CA GLU A 76 -19.01 2.09 -6.25
C GLU A 76 -19.14 3.29 -5.32
N MET A 77 -18.94 3.12 -4.01
CA MET A 77 -18.96 4.24 -3.06
C MET A 77 -17.84 5.24 -3.36
N ARG A 78 -16.64 4.75 -3.68
CA ARG A 78 -15.51 5.59 -4.06
C ARG A 78 -15.80 6.39 -5.33
N LYS A 79 -16.32 5.76 -6.38
CA LYS A 79 -16.70 6.44 -7.65
C LYS A 79 -17.75 7.52 -7.44
N GLN A 80 -18.71 7.28 -6.54
CA GLN A 80 -19.78 8.22 -6.24
C GLN A 80 -19.39 9.30 -5.24
N GLY A 81 -18.15 9.27 -4.71
CA GLY A 81 -17.71 10.19 -3.64
C GLY A 81 -18.47 10.02 -2.33
N LYS A 82 -19.13 8.88 -2.13
CA LYS A 82 -19.88 8.55 -0.91
C LYS A 82 -18.99 7.84 0.09
N ARG A 83 -19.24 8.08 1.38
CA ARG A 83 -18.56 7.39 2.48
C ARG A 83 -19.31 6.12 2.87
N CYS A 84 -18.60 5.01 3.05
CA CYS A 84 -19.08 3.84 3.76
C CYS A 84 -18.18 3.59 4.97
N LYS A 85 -18.75 3.03 6.04
CA LYS A 85 -17.95 2.56 7.17
C LYS A 85 -17.43 1.17 6.82
N ILE A 86 -16.11 1.03 6.78
CA ILE A 86 -15.44 -0.24 6.59
C ILE A 86 -14.98 -0.73 7.96
N ILE A 87 -15.24 -1.99 8.28
CA ILE A 87 -14.76 -2.67 9.49
C ILE A 87 -14.03 -3.91 9.03
N GLU A 88 -12.72 -3.91 9.22
CA GLU A 88 -11.85 -5.03 8.91
C GLU A 88 -11.34 -5.64 10.22
N THR A 89 -11.32 -6.96 10.28
CA THR A 89 -10.78 -7.68 11.43
C THR A 89 -9.78 -8.72 10.90
N PRO A 90 -8.51 -8.33 10.69
CA PRO A 90 -7.49 -9.24 10.22
C PRO A 90 -7.21 -10.33 11.26
N ALA A 91 -6.80 -11.50 10.82
CA ALA A 91 -6.49 -12.62 11.70
C ALA A 91 -5.29 -12.31 12.61
N LEU A 92 -4.27 -11.69 12.06
CA LEU A 92 -3.13 -11.15 12.80
C LEU A 92 -3.18 -9.62 12.74
N ASP A 93 -3.05 -9.00 13.88
CA ASP A 93 -2.92 -7.55 13.97
C ASP A 93 -1.71 -7.07 13.14
N PRO A 94 -1.87 -6.10 12.24
CA PRO A 94 -0.80 -5.69 11.33
C PRO A 94 0.39 -5.00 12.06
N VAL A 95 0.18 -4.52 13.29
CA VAL A 95 1.23 -3.84 14.07
C VAL A 95 1.94 -4.81 15.01
N THR A 96 1.17 -5.63 15.74
CA THR A 96 1.73 -6.52 16.79
C THR A 96 2.04 -7.92 16.27
N ASP A 97 1.53 -8.32 15.10
CA ASP A 97 1.54 -9.69 14.56
C ASP A 97 0.94 -10.70 15.55
N GLU A 98 0.02 -10.26 16.41
CA GLU A 98 -0.71 -11.09 17.36
C GLU A 98 -2.13 -11.39 16.86
N SER A 99 -2.69 -12.53 17.28
CA SER A 99 -4.03 -12.94 16.90
C SER A 99 -5.11 -12.01 17.44
N ASN A 100 -5.99 -11.52 16.58
CA ASN A 100 -7.20 -10.81 16.96
C ASN A 100 -8.35 -11.75 17.39
N PHE A 101 -8.18 -13.06 17.25
CA PHE A 101 -9.23 -14.06 17.46
C PHE A 101 -8.93 -15.09 18.55
N GLU A 102 -7.81 -14.94 19.29
CA GLU A 102 -7.47 -15.90 20.34
C GLU A 102 -8.53 -15.90 21.45
N TYR A 103 -9.08 -17.06 21.75
CA TYR A 103 -9.97 -17.27 22.88
C TYR A 103 -9.85 -18.67 23.47
N ILE A 104 -10.46 -18.89 24.62
CA ILE A 104 -10.47 -20.21 25.29
C ILE A 104 -11.76 -20.94 24.94
N ARG A 105 -11.63 -22.13 24.35
CA ARG A 105 -12.73 -23.08 24.13
C ARG A 105 -12.42 -24.39 24.85
N GLU A 106 -13.29 -24.81 25.72
CA GLU A 106 -13.14 -26.08 26.47
C GLU A 106 -11.77 -26.21 27.17
N GLY A 107 -11.28 -25.09 27.74
CA GLY A 107 -9.99 -25.06 28.47
C GLY A 107 -8.75 -25.01 27.56
N ARG A 108 -8.91 -24.92 26.23
CA ARG A 108 -7.82 -24.80 25.25
C ARG A 108 -7.84 -23.44 24.56
N LYS A 109 -6.68 -22.85 24.37
CA LYS A 109 -6.54 -21.69 23.51
C LYS A 109 -6.74 -22.11 22.06
N VAL A 110 -7.61 -21.40 21.33
CA VAL A 110 -7.89 -21.61 19.91
C VAL A 110 -7.69 -20.29 19.16
N PHE A 111 -7.42 -20.39 17.87
CA PHE A 111 -7.06 -19.26 17.00
C PHE A 111 -5.90 -18.44 17.56
N THR A 112 -4.89 -19.15 18.05
CA THR A 112 -3.68 -18.54 18.61
C THR A 112 -2.87 -17.83 17.54
N THR A 113 -1.99 -16.94 17.96
CA THR A 113 -1.01 -16.29 17.06
C THR A 113 -0.21 -17.33 16.26
N GLN A 114 0.23 -18.42 16.92
CA GLN A 114 0.98 -19.49 16.25
C GLN A 114 0.14 -20.19 15.18
N TYR A 115 -1.13 -20.48 15.48
CA TYR A 115 -2.05 -21.07 14.49
C TYR A 115 -2.12 -20.24 13.20
N PHE A 116 -2.28 -18.92 13.29
CA PHE A 116 -2.36 -18.08 12.11
C PHE A 116 -1.01 -17.92 11.41
N ARG A 117 0.09 -17.95 12.13
CA ARG A 117 1.43 -17.98 11.52
C ARG A 117 1.66 -19.26 10.74
N ASP A 118 1.25 -20.41 11.27
CA ASP A 118 1.30 -21.70 10.56
C ASP A 118 0.42 -21.66 9.30
N GLN A 119 -0.78 -21.05 9.37
CA GLN A 119 -1.62 -20.86 8.18
C GLN A 119 -0.94 -19.97 7.14
N ARG A 120 -0.26 -18.90 7.55
CA ARG A 120 0.48 -18.01 6.65
C ARG A 120 1.63 -18.72 5.93
N GLU A 121 2.27 -19.69 6.57
CA GLU A 121 3.34 -20.49 5.95
C GLU A 121 2.79 -21.58 5.01
N MET A 122 1.59 -22.12 5.27
CA MET A 122 0.99 -23.18 4.45
C MET A 122 0.23 -22.67 3.24
N LEU A 123 -0.32 -21.46 3.29
CA LEU A 123 -1.15 -20.89 2.24
C LEU A 123 -0.31 -20.01 1.30
N SER A 124 -0.82 -19.80 0.08
CA SER A 124 -0.23 -18.75 -0.76
C SER A 124 -0.45 -17.37 -0.12
N ALA A 125 0.47 -16.43 -0.39
CA ALA A 125 0.35 -15.06 0.11
C ALA A 125 -0.99 -14.42 -0.30
N GLU A 126 -1.41 -14.60 -1.57
CA GLU A 126 -2.71 -14.13 -2.06
C GLU A 126 -3.87 -14.65 -1.22
N GLN A 127 -3.82 -15.91 -0.87
CA GLN A 127 -4.86 -16.58 -0.12
C GLN A 127 -4.90 -16.16 1.35
N PHE A 128 -3.75 -16.10 2.01
CA PHE A 128 -3.67 -15.65 3.40
C PHE A 128 -4.05 -14.17 3.53
N GLU A 129 -3.53 -13.31 2.66
CA GLU A 129 -3.84 -11.88 2.69
C GLU A 129 -5.31 -11.60 2.40
N SER A 130 -5.94 -12.31 1.45
CA SER A 130 -7.35 -12.10 1.17
C SER A 130 -8.27 -12.62 2.28
N GLU A 131 -8.16 -13.89 2.64
CA GLU A 131 -9.13 -14.55 3.50
C GLU A 131 -8.90 -14.31 4.99
N PHE A 132 -7.64 -14.21 5.41
CA PHE A 132 -7.27 -14.04 6.81
C PHE A 132 -6.96 -12.60 7.18
N GLN A 133 -6.31 -11.85 6.28
CA GLN A 133 -5.96 -10.45 6.55
C GLN A 133 -6.96 -9.44 5.97
N GLN A 134 -8.01 -9.90 5.26
CA GLN A 134 -9.06 -9.07 4.63
C GLN A 134 -8.51 -8.12 3.54
N GLN A 135 -7.34 -8.43 2.99
CA GLN A 135 -6.59 -7.63 2.02
C GLN A 135 -6.43 -8.38 0.69
N PRO A 136 -7.51 -8.59 -0.09
CA PRO A 136 -7.42 -9.30 -1.36
C PRO A 136 -6.58 -8.53 -2.38
N PHE A 137 -5.75 -9.27 -3.13
CA PHE A 137 -5.01 -8.75 -4.27
C PHE A 137 -4.92 -9.80 -5.38
N GLU A 138 -4.65 -9.39 -6.61
CA GLU A 138 -4.44 -10.32 -7.71
C GLU A 138 -2.93 -10.61 -7.87
N ALA A 139 -2.49 -11.83 -7.60
CA ALA A 139 -1.12 -12.26 -7.86
C ALA A 139 -0.78 -12.25 -9.36
N LYS A 140 -1.78 -12.43 -10.22
CA LYS A 140 -1.61 -12.38 -11.67
C LYS A 140 -1.46 -10.93 -12.14
N GLY A 141 -0.27 -10.61 -12.65
CA GLY A 141 0.05 -9.27 -13.13
C GLY A 141 0.70 -8.38 -12.07
N ILE A 142 1.22 -8.93 -10.97
CA ILE A 142 2.09 -8.20 -10.03
C ILE A 142 3.22 -7.53 -10.82
N LEU A 143 3.40 -6.23 -10.58
CA LEU A 143 4.39 -5.44 -11.29
C LEU A 143 5.81 -5.61 -10.71
N PHE A 144 5.91 -5.82 -9.40
CA PHE A 144 7.16 -6.02 -8.66
C PHE A 144 7.14 -7.36 -7.93
N PRO A 145 7.24 -8.50 -8.64
CA PRO A 145 7.27 -9.81 -7.98
C PRO A 145 8.46 -9.89 -7.00
N GLU A 146 8.24 -10.40 -5.81
CA GLU A 146 9.27 -10.44 -4.77
C GLU A 146 10.54 -11.17 -5.23
N ALA A 147 10.39 -12.25 -6.01
CA ALA A 147 11.49 -12.99 -6.58
C ALA A 147 12.32 -12.22 -7.63
N SER A 148 11.81 -11.09 -8.12
CA SER A 148 12.48 -10.23 -9.11
C SER A 148 13.16 -9.01 -8.49
N LEU A 149 13.03 -8.82 -7.17
CA LEU A 149 13.63 -7.68 -6.47
C LEU A 149 14.93 -8.12 -5.82
N ASP A 150 16.02 -7.44 -6.15
CA ASP A 150 17.32 -7.68 -5.54
C ASP A 150 17.33 -7.27 -4.07
N ARG A 151 17.96 -8.11 -3.23
CA ARG A 151 18.07 -7.93 -1.79
C ARG A 151 19.52 -7.76 -1.37
N TYR A 152 19.75 -6.95 -0.35
CA TYR A 152 21.06 -6.76 0.22
C TYR A 152 21.06 -6.98 1.74
N PHE A 153 22.18 -7.50 2.25
CA PHE A 153 22.44 -7.65 3.69
C PHE A 153 23.32 -6.53 4.22
N GLU A 154 24.23 -6.02 3.40
CA GLU A 154 25.17 -4.94 3.75
C GLU A 154 25.33 -4.03 2.53
N LEU A 155 25.59 -2.75 2.81
CA LEU A 155 25.93 -1.79 1.76
C LEU A 155 27.36 -2.06 1.26
N PRO A 156 27.71 -1.61 0.04
CA PRO A 156 29.10 -1.69 -0.44
C PRO A 156 30.07 -1.05 0.57
N VAL A 157 31.06 -1.82 1.04
CA VAL A 157 32.05 -1.38 2.03
C VAL A 157 33.33 -0.83 1.41
N ASP A 158 33.54 -1.07 0.12
CA ASP A 158 34.72 -0.71 -0.66
C ASP A 158 34.64 0.69 -1.26
N ARG A 159 33.49 1.33 -1.20
CA ARG A 159 33.23 2.65 -1.78
C ARG A 159 32.16 3.41 -0.99
N GLU A 160 32.26 4.73 -1.01
CA GLU A 160 31.20 5.61 -0.48
C GLU A 160 30.09 5.81 -1.52
N PRO A 161 28.86 6.08 -1.09
CA PRO A 161 27.79 6.40 -2.04
C PRO A 161 28.05 7.73 -2.75
N ASP A 162 27.76 7.79 -4.03
CA ASP A 162 27.85 9.03 -4.83
C ASP A 162 26.88 10.11 -4.28
N SER A 163 25.74 9.67 -3.77
CA SER A 163 24.76 10.53 -3.11
C SER A 163 23.80 9.72 -2.24
N ILE A 164 23.23 10.39 -1.22
CA ILE A 164 22.09 9.87 -0.46
C ILE A 164 20.94 10.85 -0.67
N ILE A 165 19.87 10.37 -1.26
CA ILE A 165 18.73 11.18 -1.65
C ILE A 165 17.42 10.61 -1.10
N ALA A 166 16.42 11.47 -0.97
CA ALA A 166 15.07 11.08 -0.59
C ALA A 166 14.04 11.70 -1.53
N VAL A 167 12.98 10.96 -1.78
CA VAL A 167 11.79 11.49 -2.48
C VAL A 167 10.57 11.21 -1.62
N CYS A 168 9.74 12.23 -1.40
CA CYS A 168 8.57 12.11 -0.55
C CYS A 168 7.29 12.35 -1.36
N ASP A 169 6.42 11.34 -1.39
CA ASP A 169 5.02 11.50 -1.72
C ASP A 169 4.27 11.82 -0.43
N THR A 170 3.69 13.01 -0.38
CA THR A 170 3.00 13.51 0.82
C THR A 170 1.54 13.10 0.78
N ALA A 171 1.05 12.46 1.85
CA ALA A 171 -0.37 12.10 1.97
C ALA A 171 -1.30 13.30 1.72
N ASP A 172 -2.28 13.13 0.84
CA ASP A 172 -3.15 14.23 0.43
C ASP A 172 -4.39 14.37 1.30
N LYS A 173 -5.08 13.31 1.64
CA LYS A 173 -6.22 13.26 2.59
C LYS A 173 -6.57 11.83 3.05
N GLY A 174 -6.56 11.61 4.32
CA GLY A 174 -7.43 10.66 5.05
C GLY A 174 -7.03 9.20 5.07
N ALA A 175 -6.54 8.57 4.04
CA ALA A 175 -6.15 7.17 4.01
C ALA A 175 -4.85 6.92 3.21
N ASP A 176 -4.23 7.99 2.72
CA ASP A 176 -3.00 7.89 1.94
C ASP A 176 -1.79 7.92 2.89
N TYR A 177 -0.77 7.14 2.56
CA TYR A 177 0.48 7.12 3.32
C TYR A 177 1.40 8.26 2.90
N CYS A 178 2.03 8.90 3.90
CA CYS A 178 3.26 9.64 3.64
C CYS A 178 4.34 8.62 3.31
N SER A 179 4.83 8.61 2.08
CA SER A 179 5.78 7.63 1.58
C SER A 179 7.07 8.30 1.16
N MET A 180 8.16 8.08 1.92
CA MET A 180 9.47 8.68 1.67
C MET A 180 10.57 7.63 1.68
N PRO A 181 10.86 6.95 0.56
CA PRO A 181 12.04 6.13 0.42
C PRO A 181 13.31 7.00 0.42
N ILE A 182 14.34 6.49 1.10
CA ILE A 182 15.69 7.07 1.16
C ILE A 182 16.64 6.09 0.48
N ALA A 183 17.42 6.59 -0.45
CA ALA A 183 18.32 5.79 -1.27
C ALA A 183 19.77 6.25 -1.19
N ALA A 184 20.68 5.28 -0.99
CA ALA A 184 22.11 5.45 -1.22
C ALA A 184 22.42 4.99 -2.67
N VAL A 185 23.04 5.85 -3.44
CA VAL A 185 23.30 5.65 -4.88
C VAL A 185 24.79 5.36 -5.08
N TYR A 186 25.08 4.29 -5.79
CA TYR A 186 26.44 3.85 -6.15
C TYR A 186 26.50 3.58 -7.66
N GLY A 187 26.75 4.60 -8.46
CA GLY A 187 26.66 4.50 -9.92
C GLY A 187 25.22 4.21 -10.36
N ASP A 188 25.01 3.05 -10.98
CA ASP A 188 23.68 2.61 -11.42
C ASP A 188 22.90 1.82 -10.34
N GLU A 189 23.55 1.50 -9.22
CA GLU A 189 22.94 0.74 -8.11
C GLU A 189 22.28 1.68 -7.09
N VAL A 190 21.05 1.40 -6.73
CA VAL A 190 20.21 2.21 -5.84
C VAL A 190 19.77 1.38 -4.64
N TYR A 191 20.34 1.63 -3.48
CA TYR A 191 20.04 0.90 -2.25
C TYR A 191 19.00 1.64 -1.42
N ILE A 192 17.82 1.08 -1.25
CA ILE A 192 16.78 1.66 -0.37
C ILE A 192 17.17 1.40 1.07
N VAL A 193 17.82 2.39 1.68
CA VAL A 193 18.42 2.27 3.01
C VAL A 193 17.44 2.52 4.14
N ASP A 194 16.39 3.31 3.88
CA ASP A 194 15.34 3.58 4.87
C ASP A 194 14.06 4.03 4.18
N VAL A 195 12.93 3.99 4.91
CA VAL A 195 11.66 4.53 4.44
C VAL A 195 10.90 5.17 5.59
N VAL A 196 10.22 6.28 5.33
CA VAL A 196 9.07 6.71 6.13
C VAL A 196 7.83 6.26 5.39
N PHE A 197 6.99 5.49 6.07
CA PHE A 197 5.78 4.94 5.48
C PHE A 197 4.68 4.89 6.54
N ASP A 198 3.93 5.98 6.67
CA ASP A 198 3.02 6.22 7.80
C ASP A 198 1.77 6.97 7.33
N ASP A 199 0.58 6.53 7.76
CA ASP A 199 -0.71 7.15 7.50
C ASP A 199 -1.16 8.11 8.62
N SER A 200 -0.28 8.37 9.59
CA SER A 200 -0.52 9.31 10.66
C SER A 200 -0.64 10.76 10.15
N PRO A 201 -1.27 11.65 10.94
CA PRO A 201 -1.40 13.05 10.56
C PRO A 201 -0.05 13.76 10.34
N PRO A 202 -0.02 14.86 9.58
CA PRO A 202 1.20 15.62 9.26
C PRO A 202 2.01 16.09 10.48
N GLU A 203 1.37 16.23 11.64
CA GLU A 203 2.03 16.58 12.91
C GLU A 203 2.98 15.48 13.40
N VAL A 204 2.74 14.24 13.00
CA VAL A 204 3.58 13.07 13.29
C VAL A 204 4.56 12.83 12.15
N THR A 205 4.09 12.79 10.90
CA THR A 205 4.92 12.41 9.75
C THR A 205 5.98 13.46 9.37
N LYS A 206 5.73 14.76 9.57
CA LYS A 206 6.74 15.80 9.31
C LYS A 206 7.99 15.69 10.19
N PRO A 207 7.87 15.58 11.53
CA PRO A 207 9.03 15.33 12.40
C PRO A 207 9.74 14.02 12.08
N GLU A 208 9.00 12.98 11.69
CA GLU A 208 9.56 11.70 11.32
C GLU A 208 10.37 11.78 10.02
N CYS A 209 9.84 12.42 8.98
CA CYS A 209 10.59 12.70 7.75
C CYS A 209 11.87 13.48 8.04
N ALA A 210 11.79 14.55 8.85
CA ALA A 210 12.99 15.32 9.21
C ALA A 210 14.02 14.45 9.96
N LYS A 211 13.58 13.59 10.87
CA LYS A 211 14.43 12.65 11.59
C LYS A 211 15.11 11.66 10.65
N ALA A 212 14.34 11.02 9.77
CA ALA A 212 14.86 10.04 8.80
C ALA A 212 15.88 10.67 7.84
N LEU A 213 15.66 11.91 7.38
CA LEU A 213 16.63 12.65 6.56
C LEU A 213 17.95 12.88 7.30
N MET A 214 17.91 13.23 8.59
CA MET A 214 19.11 13.43 9.40
C MET A 214 19.85 12.12 9.72
N ASP A 215 19.10 11.10 10.12
CA ASP A 215 19.66 9.80 10.53
C ASP A 215 20.40 9.12 9.37
N ASN A 216 19.91 9.33 8.14
CA ASN A 216 20.50 8.77 6.93
C ASN A 216 21.42 9.75 6.18
N LEU A 217 21.79 10.87 6.76
CA LEU A 217 22.71 11.86 6.19
C LEU A 217 22.30 12.39 4.81
N VAL A 218 21.01 12.53 4.57
CA VAL A 218 20.46 13.00 3.30
C VAL A 218 20.78 14.48 3.10
N VAL A 219 21.41 14.82 1.97
CA VAL A 219 21.79 16.20 1.66
C VAL A 219 20.81 16.88 0.68
N ALA A 220 20.00 16.10 -0.02
CA ALA A 220 18.98 16.61 -0.93
C ALA A 220 17.73 15.74 -0.90
N GLY A 221 16.56 16.37 -0.81
CA GLY A 221 15.24 15.71 -0.86
C GLY A 221 14.33 16.39 -1.87
N THR A 222 13.52 15.58 -2.58
CA THR A 222 12.47 16.08 -3.48
C THR A 222 11.11 15.68 -2.94
N PHE A 223 10.26 16.65 -2.68
CA PHE A 223 8.91 16.45 -2.15
C PHE A 223 7.88 16.76 -3.22
N GLU A 224 6.89 15.89 -3.37
CA GLU A 224 5.80 16.17 -4.28
C GLU A 224 5.02 17.40 -3.81
N SER A 225 4.76 18.34 -4.72
CA SER A 225 4.12 19.63 -4.39
C SER A 225 2.63 19.69 -4.72
N ASN A 226 2.02 18.55 -5.03
CA ASN A 226 0.59 18.49 -5.27
C ASN A 226 -0.16 18.86 -3.97
N ASN A 227 -1.28 19.60 -4.13
CA ASN A 227 -2.14 20.02 -3.02
C ASN A 227 -1.40 20.67 -1.82
N ALA A 228 -1.32 20.00 -0.67
CA ALA A 228 -0.67 20.50 0.55
C ALA A 228 0.85 20.23 0.63
N GLY A 229 1.43 19.51 -0.35
CA GLY A 229 2.81 19.04 -0.31
C GLY A 229 3.86 20.16 -0.19
N THR A 230 3.61 21.33 -0.80
CA THR A 230 4.51 22.49 -0.66
C THR A 230 4.61 22.98 0.79
N TYR A 231 3.50 23.00 1.53
CA TYR A 231 3.51 23.38 2.95
C TYR A 231 4.17 22.31 3.81
N PHE A 232 3.94 21.02 3.50
CA PHE A 232 4.59 19.92 4.17
C PHE A 232 6.12 20.01 4.03
N ALA A 233 6.62 20.16 2.82
CA ALA A 233 8.06 20.32 2.52
C ALA A 233 8.68 21.50 3.26
N ARG A 234 8.01 22.66 3.28
CA ARG A 234 8.46 23.84 3.99
C ARG A 234 8.58 23.59 5.50
N ASP A 235 7.60 22.93 6.10
CA ASP A 235 7.58 22.66 7.52
C ASP A 235 8.68 21.65 7.90
N VAL A 236 8.93 20.60 7.08
CA VAL A 236 10.06 19.70 7.24
C VAL A 236 11.40 20.46 7.13
N GLN A 237 11.55 21.35 6.14
CA GLN A 237 12.73 22.19 5.98
C GLN A 237 12.96 23.08 7.20
N GLN A 238 11.89 23.61 7.81
CA GLN A 238 12.00 24.41 9.02
C GLN A 238 12.52 23.57 10.20
N ILE A 239 12.00 22.36 10.39
CA ILE A 239 12.47 21.44 11.44
C ILE A 239 13.98 21.13 11.28
N LEU A 240 14.43 20.88 10.05
CA LEU A 240 15.85 20.64 9.76
C LEU A 240 16.70 21.87 10.07
N THR A 241 16.22 23.06 9.69
CA THR A 241 16.91 24.33 9.96
C THR A 241 17.05 24.59 11.46
N ASP A 242 15.99 24.36 12.23
CA ASP A 242 15.98 24.52 13.69
C ASP A 242 16.98 23.57 14.38
N ARG A 243 17.18 22.39 13.77
CA ARG A 243 18.17 21.39 14.20
C ARG A 243 19.58 21.61 13.61
N LYS A 244 19.78 22.70 12.86
CA LYS A 244 21.04 23.05 12.19
C LYS A 244 21.55 21.98 11.22
N TYR A 245 20.62 21.22 10.64
CA TYR A 245 20.94 20.22 9.64
C TYR A 245 20.80 20.79 8.23
N VAL A 246 21.82 20.57 7.40
CA VAL A 246 21.85 21.07 6.02
C VAL A 246 21.31 19.99 5.07
N CYS A 247 20.08 20.16 4.66
CA CYS A 247 19.46 19.36 3.61
C CYS A 247 18.68 20.30 2.70
N ASN A 248 18.87 20.18 1.39
CA ASN A 248 18.16 21.00 0.41
C ASN A 248 16.87 20.30 -0.03
N ILE A 249 15.75 20.72 0.53
CA ILE A 249 14.44 20.21 0.12
C ILE A 249 13.92 21.01 -1.07
N ARG A 250 13.67 20.32 -2.17
CA ARG A 250 13.01 20.87 -3.37
C ARG A 250 11.59 20.34 -3.47
N THR A 251 10.71 21.13 -4.07
CA THR A 251 9.35 20.70 -4.37
C THR A 251 9.19 20.52 -5.88
N LYS A 252 8.52 19.43 -6.27
CA LYS A 252 8.28 19.10 -7.68
C LYS A 252 6.82 18.72 -7.89
N ARG A 253 6.18 19.41 -8.85
CA ARG A 253 4.81 19.04 -9.22
C ARG A 253 4.82 17.88 -10.19
N THR A 254 4.00 16.87 -9.92
CA THR A 254 3.82 15.72 -10.80
C THR A 254 2.49 15.86 -11.55
N ILE A 255 2.54 15.76 -12.88
CA ILE A 255 1.38 15.92 -13.76
C ILE A 255 1.01 14.60 -14.44
N SER A 256 1.94 13.65 -14.50
CA SER A 256 1.75 12.35 -15.15
C SER A 256 0.77 11.47 -14.38
N ASN A 257 0.04 10.62 -15.12
CA ASN A 257 -0.82 9.62 -14.51
C ASN A 257 0.03 8.66 -13.65
N LYS A 258 -0.39 8.43 -12.40
CA LYS A 258 0.31 7.62 -11.39
C LYS A 258 0.60 6.20 -11.89
N GLN A 259 -0.41 5.50 -12.37
CA GLN A 259 -0.25 4.14 -12.89
C GLN A 259 0.76 4.05 -14.03
N THR A 260 0.66 4.95 -15.01
CA THR A 260 1.59 5.01 -16.15
C THR A 260 3.03 5.26 -15.68
N ARG A 261 3.22 6.14 -14.68
CA ARG A 261 4.53 6.44 -14.11
C ARG A 261 5.15 5.23 -13.44
N ILE A 262 4.38 4.51 -12.62
CA ILE A 262 4.82 3.30 -11.94
C ILE A 262 5.20 2.22 -12.95
N GLU A 263 4.37 2.00 -13.97
CA GLU A 263 4.66 1.03 -15.03
C GLU A 263 5.96 1.35 -15.78
N PHE A 264 6.18 2.62 -16.15
CA PHE A 264 7.42 3.02 -16.82
C PHE A 264 8.66 2.91 -15.96
N ALA A 265 8.55 3.11 -14.65
CA ALA A 265 9.67 2.99 -13.73
C ALA A 265 10.01 1.53 -13.38
N SER A 266 9.07 0.61 -13.53
CA SER A 266 9.15 -0.74 -12.98
C SER A 266 10.37 -1.54 -13.46
N ASP A 267 10.66 -1.53 -14.76
CA ASP A 267 11.78 -2.30 -15.32
C ASP A 267 13.13 -1.80 -14.78
N ASN A 268 13.25 -0.48 -14.57
CA ASN A 268 14.46 0.12 -14.05
C ASN A 268 14.60 -0.13 -12.53
N ILE A 269 13.50 -0.06 -11.80
CA ILE A 269 13.46 -0.41 -10.38
C ILE A 269 13.87 -1.87 -10.17
N ILE A 270 13.33 -2.81 -10.94
CA ILE A 270 13.68 -4.24 -10.85
C ILE A 270 15.16 -4.49 -11.15
N LYS A 271 15.76 -3.71 -12.07
CA LYS A 271 17.15 -3.91 -12.50
C LYS A 271 18.20 -3.28 -11.61
N HIS A 272 17.88 -2.16 -10.97
CA HIS A 272 18.88 -1.30 -10.35
C HIS A 272 18.64 -1.03 -8.87
N PHE A 273 17.45 -1.36 -8.34
CA PHE A 273 17.12 -1.08 -6.94
C PHE A 273 17.33 -2.32 -6.09
N TYR A 274 18.04 -2.12 -4.99
CA TYR A 274 18.32 -3.12 -3.97
C TYR A 274 17.58 -2.78 -2.70
N PHE A 275 16.86 -3.76 -2.18
CA PHE A 275 16.06 -3.61 -0.97
C PHE A 275 16.68 -4.40 0.18
N LYS A 276 16.46 -3.97 1.42
CA LYS A 276 16.92 -4.73 2.59
C LYS A 276 16.40 -6.16 2.53
N ASP A 277 17.26 -7.12 2.90
CA ASP A 277 16.78 -8.48 3.16
C ASP A 277 15.75 -8.48 4.30
N PRO A 278 14.68 -9.29 4.23
CA PRO A 278 13.64 -9.36 5.26
C PRO A 278 14.14 -9.61 6.68
N SER A 279 15.34 -10.19 6.86
CA SER A 279 15.96 -10.39 8.16
C SER A 279 16.50 -9.10 8.82
N LEU A 280 16.64 -8.02 8.05
CA LEU A 280 17.21 -6.74 8.52
C LEU A 280 16.18 -5.77 9.09
N TYR A 281 14.90 -6.09 9.02
CA TYR A 281 13.84 -5.24 9.55
C TYR A 281 12.74 -6.05 10.24
N ALA A 282 12.07 -5.43 11.21
CA ALA A 282 10.96 -6.06 11.90
C ALA A 282 9.74 -6.22 10.97
N ARG A 283 8.99 -7.31 11.12
CA ARG A 283 7.81 -7.61 10.29
C ARG A 283 6.71 -6.56 10.33
N ASN A 284 6.63 -5.80 11.41
CA ASN A 284 5.69 -4.70 11.64
C ASN A 284 6.30 -3.32 11.47
N SER A 285 7.50 -3.22 10.89
CA SER A 285 8.13 -1.93 10.60
C SER A 285 7.51 -1.24 9.40
N GLN A 286 7.69 0.07 9.31
CA GLN A 286 7.30 0.85 8.13
C GLN A 286 7.94 0.29 6.84
N TYR A 287 9.20 -0.18 6.92
CA TYR A 287 9.88 -0.83 5.80
C TYR A 287 9.16 -2.11 5.34
N ALA A 288 8.69 -2.94 6.28
CA ALA A 288 7.91 -4.14 5.94
C ALA A 288 6.57 -3.80 5.27
N MET A 289 5.84 -2.80 5.79
CA MET A 289 4.59 -2.34 5.21
C MET A 289 4.80 -1.74 3.81
N PHE A 290 5.84 -0.95 3.64
CA PHE A 290 6.26 -0.41 2.35
C PHE A 290 6.53 -1.53 1.34
N MET A 291 7.37 -2.51 1.69
CA MET A 291 7.68 -3.65 0.82
C MET A 291 6.46 -4.49 0.49
N LYS A 292 5.57 -4.70 1.46
CA LYS A 292 4.30 -5.39 1.21
C LYS A 292 3.48 -4.67 0.13
N GLN A 293 3.35 -3.36 0.21
CA GLN A 293 2.60 -2.60 -0.78
C GLN A 293 3.27 -2.65 -2.17
N VAL A 294 4.60 -2.58 -2.23
CA VAL A 294 5.37 -2.73 -3.48
C VAL A 294 5.12 -4.10 -4.11
N THR A 295 5.29 -5.19 -3.33
CA THR A 295 5.24 -6.57 -3.86
C THR A 295 3.81 -7.06 -4.16
N THR A 296 2.80 -6.36 -3.71
CA THR A 296 1.39 -6.66 -4.01
C THR A 296 0.79 -5.75 -5.09
N TYR A 297 1.53 -4.76 -5.58
CA TYR A 297 1.03 -3.85 -6.61
C TYR A 297 0.88 -4.54 -7.96
N THR A 298 -0.29 -4.35 -8.60
CA THR A 298 -0.63 -4.99 -9.88
C THR A 298 -0.69 -3.99 -11.02
N ARG A 299 -0.41 -4.46 -12.24
CA ARG A 299 -0.52 -3.66 -13.48
C ARG A 299 -1.90 -3.05 -13.70
N SER A 300 -2.94 -3.68 -13.17
CA SER A 300 -4.30 -3.15 -13.27
C SER A 300 -4.51 -1.88 -12.44
N GLY A 301 -3.59 -1.55 -11.53
CA GLY A 301 -3.70 -0.41 -10.61
C GLY A 301 -4.88 -0.52 -9.64
N LYS A 302 -5.56 -1.65 -9.60
CA LYS A 302 -6.71 -1.90 -8.72
C LYS A 302 -6.23 -2.50 -7.40
N VAL A 303 -5.48 -1.73 -6.67
CA VAL A 303 -5.02 -2.06 -5.31
C VAL A 303 -5.54 -0.98 -4.36
N PRO A 304 -5.79 -1.31 -3.08
CA PRO A 304 -6.29 -0.34 -2.10
C PRO A 304 -5.36 0.86 -1.93
N HIS A 305 -4.06 0.63 -2.02
CA HIS A 305 -3.00 1.64 -1.83
C HIS A 305 -1.88 1.43 -2.83
N ASP A 306 -1.30 2.52 -3.32
CA ASP A 306 -0.22 2.52 -4.31
C ASP A 306 0.89 3.56 -3.99
N ASP A 307 0.94 4.03 -2.74
CA ASP A 307 1.85 5.12 -2.32
C ASP A 307 3.31 4.67 -2.32
N ALA A 308 3.59 3.42 -1.91
CA ALA A 308 4.95 2.88 -1.94
C ALA A 308 5.50 2.69 -3.36
N PRO A 309 4.82 2.01 -4.31
CA PRO A 309 5.30 1.94 -5.70
C PRO A 309 5.34 3.30 -6.38
N ASP A 310 4.45 4.23 -6.02
CA ASP A 310 4.46 5.58 -6.56
C ASP A 310 5.69 6.35 -6.11
N SER A 311 6.00 6.39 -4.82
CA SER A 311 7.19 7.06 -4.30
C SER A 311 8.50 6.46 -4.87
N LEU A 312 8.55 5.13 -5.12
CA LEU A 312 9.67 4.51 -5.83
C LEU A 312 9.76 5.01 -7.28
N SER A 313 8.62 5.19 -7.96
CA SER A 313 8.61 5.73 -9.32
C SER A 313 9.06 7.19 -9.37
N LEU A 314 8.71 7.98 -8.37
CA LEU A 314 9.19 9.36 -8.21
C LEU A 314 10.69 9.40 -7.96
N LEU A 315 11.22 8.51 -7.12
CA LEU A 315 12.65 8.37 -6.85
C LEU A 315 13.43 7.99 -8.11
N GLU A 316 12.95 7.03 -8.87
CA GLU A 316 13.55 6.63 -10.14
C GLU A 316 13.56 7.78 -11.16
N ASN A 317 12.47 8.51 -11.30
CA ASN A 317 12.41 9.69 -12.16
C ASN A 317 13.37 10.81 -11.73
N GLU A 318 13.58 10.98 -10.42
CA GLU A 318 14.56 11.97 -9.93
C GLU A 318 15.98 11.56 -10.28
N LEU A 319 16.31 10.26 -10.15
CA LEU A 319 17.63 9.71 -10.51
C LEU A 319 17.91 9.84 -12.00
N ARG A 320 16.96 9.53 -12.87
CA ARG A 320 17.11 9.76 -14.34
C ARG A 320 17.40 11.22 -14.67
N GLY A 321 16.75 12.14 -13.98
CA GLY A 321 16.98 13.57 -14.13
C GLY A 321 18.41 13.99 -13.77
N LEU A 322 19.00 13.35 -12.76
CA LEU A 322 20.38 13.59 -12.32
C LEU A 322 21.42 13.04 -13.31
N VAL A 323 21.20 11.86 -13.86
CA VAL A 323 22.09 11.22 -14.84
C VAL A 323 22.08 11.99 -16.18
N GLY A 324 20.98 12.64 -16.54
CA GLY A 324 20.85 13.47 -17.75
C GLY A 324 21.49 14.87 -17.65
N ALA A 325 21.79 15.33 -16.44
CA ALA A 325 22.42 16.62 -16.21
C ALA A 325 23.94 16.50 -16.30
N LYS A 326 24.51 16.69 -17.49
CA LYS A 326 25.96 16.94 -17.65
C LYS A 326 26.31 18.19 -16.87
N VAL A 327 27.03 18.03 -15.74
CA VAL A 327 27.63 19.13 -15.04
C VAL A 327 28.80 19.65 -15.88
N GLU A 328 28.62 20.71 -16.61
CA GLU A 328 29.73 21.45 -17.20
C GLU A 328 30.42 22.21 -16.07
N VAL A 329 31.57 21.70 -15.67
CA VAL A 329 32.45 22.39 -14.71
C VAL A 329 33.12 23.52 -15.46
N PHE A 330 32.61 24.74 -15.32
CA PHE A 330 33.33 25.94 -15.79
C PHE A 330 34.50 26.19 -14.84
N LYS A 331 35.73 25.91 -15.30
CA LYS A 331 36.93 26.42 -14.66
C LYS A 331 36.91 27.93 -14.74
N ARG A 332 36.92 28.63 -13.61
CA ARG A 332 37.17 30.08 -13.58
C ARG A 332 38.51 30.35 -14.26
N PRO A 333 38.59 31.27 -15.22
CA PRO A 333 39.89 31.72 -15.67
C PRO A 333 40.60 32.44 -14.52
N CYS A 334 41.91 32.15 -14.37
CA CYS A 334 42.81 32.80 -13.40
C CYS A 334 42.97 34.28 -13.76
#